data_c17e0c90e6c5d8fa243b21d0724b2c57
#
_entry.id   c17e0c90e6c5d8fa243b21d0724b2c57
#
_cell.length_a   1.000
_cell.length_b   1.000
_cell.length_c   1.000
_cell.angle_alpha   90.00
_cell.angle_beta   90.00
_cell.angle_gamma   90.00
#
_symmetry.space_group_name_H-M   'P 1'
#
loop_
_entity.id
_entity.type
_entity.pdbx_description
1 polymer ?
#
loop_
_entity_poly.entity_id
_entity_poly.type
_entity_poly.pdbx_seq_one_letter_code
_entity_poly.pdbx_strand_id
1 'polypeptide(L)'
;MNKKLVAMLSALSLCVTVTACSKNEDNTKLQSNTNKTSINIESLENESVSDPDTYIKLGTETTIEGQGAEVSNNKVTITKVGTYSVSGKVEDGQIIVDAGKEDKVYLILNGVDINCSNSAPIYVKNAKKAIISLAEGTENNITDRETYVFEDESSNDPNAAIFSKDDMTIIGSGKLTVNANYNNGIASNDNLKIQSGNIIVNAKNNGIKGKDCINVTDGNITINSKGDGMKADNTTDDNASVSDRLSTLPSGLFQK
;
A
#
# COMPACT_ATOMS: atom_id res chain seq x y z
N MET A 1 -8.68 50.14 30.65
CA MET A 1 -8.23 50.99 29.51
C MET A 1 -6.94 50.42 28.94
N ASN A 2 -6.93 50.18 27.68
CA ASN A 2 -5.90 50.02 26.64
C ASN A 2 -6.06 48.72 25.88
N LYS A 3 -6.67 48.82 24.87
CA LYS A 3 -6.54 48.97 23.40
C LYS A 3 -5.70 47.87 22.72
N LYS A 4 -6.44 47.09 21.99
CA LYS A 4 -6.04 46.08 21.00
C LYS A 4 -5.22 46.69 19.87
N LEU A 5 -4.23 45.97 19.36
CA LEU A 5 -3.64 46.21 18.08
C LEU A 5 -3.76 44.94 17.24
N VAL A 6 -4.57 45.03 16.20
CA VAL A 6 -4.73 43.99 15.16
C VAL A 6 -3.77 44.33 14.04
N ALA A 7 -2.86 43.42 13.69
CA ALA A 7 -2.02 43.55 12.51
C ALA A 7 -2.55 42.62 11.42
N MET A 8 -3.10 43.23 10.37
CA MET A 8 -3.41 42.59 9.08
C MET A 8 -2.11 42.45 8.28
N LEU A 9 -1.78 41.22 7.89
CA LEU A 9 -0.78 40.99 6.85
C LEU A 9 -1.52 40.66 5.55
N SER A 10 -1.40 41.59 4.57
CA SER A 10 -1.88 41.45 3.23
C SER A 10 -0.86 40.63 2.40
N ALA A 11 -1.30 39.52 1.83
CA ALA A 11 -0.53 38.76 0.85
C ALA A 11 -0.54 39.50 -0.50
N LEU A 12 0.63 39.86 -0.99
CA LEU A 12 0.85 40.49 -2.30
C LEU A 12 1.05 39.37 -3.33
N SER A 13 0.05 39.20 -4.20
CA SER A 13 0.14 38.32 -5.36
C SER A 13 0.92 39.00 -6.48
N LEU A 14 2.08 38.46 -6.84
CA LEU A 14 2.89 38.94 -7.96
C LEU A 14 2.56 38.12 -9.20
N CYS A 15 1.71 38.68 -10.09
CA CYS A 15 1.52 38.17 -11.44
C CYS A 15 2.68 38.64 -12.32
N VAL A 16 3.50 37.72 -12.80
CA VAL A 16 4.49 38.00 -13.87
C VAL A 16 3.86 37.61 -15.19
N THR A 17 3.46 38.59 -15.96
CA THR A 17 3.09 38.43 -17.38
C THR A 17 4.34 38.57 -18.26
N VAL A 18 4.73 37.50 -18.90
CA VAL A 18 5.77 37.53 -19.94
C VAL A 18 5.08 37.67 -21.30
N THR A 19 5.17 38.85 -21.89
CA THR A 19 4.75 39.09 -23.27
C THR A 19 5.99 38.98 -24.15
N ALA A 20 6.06 37.96 -25.00
CA ALA A 20 7.03 37.88 -26.07
C ALA A 20 6.29 37.89 -27.41
N CYS A 21 6.36 39.01 -28.12
CA CYS A 21 6.04 39.07 -29.55
C CYS A 21 7.25 38.63 -30.37
N SER A 22 7.08 37.66 -31.25
CA SER A 22 7.88 37.54 -32.43
C SER A 22 7.05 36.92 -33.56
N LYS A 23 6.96 37.64 -34.65
CA LYS A 23 6.37 37.18 -35.92
C LYS A 23 7.35 36.22 -36.59
N ASN A 24 6.85 35.10 -37.11
CA ASN A 24 7.08 34.67 -38.49
C ASN A 24 6.14 33.52 -38.85
N GLU A 25 5.55 33.65 -40.03
CA GLU A 25 4.65 32.69 -40.66
C GLU A 25 5.46 31.47 -41.12
N ASP A 26 4.99 30.28 -40.76
CA ASP A 26 5.06 29.14 -41.67
C ASP A 26 3.97 28.11 -41.27
N ASN A 27 3.17 27.79 -42.29
CA ASN A 27 2.05 26.87 -42.21
C ASN A 27 2.55 25.43 -42.11
N THR A 28 2.52 24.83 -40.92
CA THR A 28 2.51 23.39 -40.78
C THR A 28 1.43 23.02 -39.76
N LYS A 29 0.34 22.41 -40.23
CA LYS A 29 -0.70 21.82 -39.38
C LYS A 29 -0.09 20.72 -38.51
N LEU A 30 0.28 21.03 -37.26
CA LEU A 30 0.42 20.01 -36.23
C LEU A 30 -0.98 19.72 -35.71
N GLN A 31 -1.52 18.56 -36.06
CA GLN A 31 -2.64 17.96 -35.34
C GLN A 31 -2.13 17.59 -33.95
N SER A 32 -2.51 18.38 -32.97
CA SER A 32 -2.36 18.05 -31.56
C SER A 32 -3.32 16.88 -31.24
N ASN A 33 -2.82 15.68 -31.27
CA ASN A 33 -3.46 14.53 -30.61
C ASN A 33 -3.32 14.73 -29.09
N THR A 34 -4.24 15.45 -28.51
CA THR A 34 -4.43 15.43 -27.05
C THR A 34 -5.12 14.13 -26.67
N ASN A 35 -4.36 13.05 -26.53
CA ASN A 35 -4.80 11.92 -25.75
C ASN A 35 -4.94 12.41 -24.31
N LYS A 36 -6.18 12.69 -23.91
CA LYS A 36 -6.54 12.87 -22.51
C LYS A 36 -6.35 11.53 -21.82
N THR A 37 -5.18 11.29 -21.26
CA THR A 37 -5.00 10.27 -20.23
C THR A 37 -5.83 10.72 -19.04
N SER A 38 -6.95 10.06 -18.80
CA SER A 38 -7.72 10.25 -17.58
C SER A 38 -6.92 9.67 -16.43
N ILE A 39 -6.20 10.53 -15.69
CA ILE A 39 -5.58 10.15 -14.43
C ILE A 39 -6.75 9.80 -13.50
N ASN A 40 -6.78 8.56 -13.02
CA ASN A 40 -7.74 8.16 -12.01
C ASN A 40 -7.44 8.91 -10.70
N ILE A 41 -8.26 9.91 -10.38
CA ILE A 41 -8.06 10.80 -9.22
C ILE A 41 -8.14 10.02 -7.90
N GLU A 42 -8.88 8.90 -7.84
CA GLU A 42 -8.95 8.03 -6.66
C GLU A 42 -7.57 7.51 -6.21
N SER A 43 -6.62 7.34 -7.13
CA SER A 43 -5.26 6.90 -6.79
C SER A 43 -4.42 7.98 -6.07
N LEU A 44 -4.84 9.24 -6.10
CA LEU A 44 -4.13 10.38 -5.51
C LEU A 44 -4.64 10.76 -4.12
N GLU A 45 -5.81 10.26 -3.70
CA GLU A 45 -6.35 10.54 -2.38
C GLU A 45 -5.46 9.93 -1.29
N ASN A 46 -5.21 10.72 -0.24
CA ASN A 46 -4.52 10.24 0.93
C ASN A 46 -5.52 9.51 1.84
N GLU A 47 -5.22 8.24 2.10
CA GLU A 47 -5.99 7.45 3.04
C GLU A 47 -5.67 7.88 4.48
N SER A 48 -6.68 7.85 5.33
CA SER A 48 -6.57 8.01 6.78
C SER A 48 -7.42 6.93 7.44
N VAL A 49 -7.04 6.54 8.66
CA VAL A 49 -7.74 5.49 9.38
C VAL A 49 -8.55 6.10 10.53
N SER A 50 -9.77 5.59 10.72
CA SER A 50 -10.62 5.87 11.87
C SER A 50 -10.31 4.95 13.05
N ASP A 51 -10.95 5.20 14.19
CA ASP A 51 -10.91 4.28 15.32
C ASP A 51 -11.42 2.89 14.93
N PRO A 52 -10.88 1.81 15.50
CA PRO A 52 -11.26 0.45 15.15
C PRO A 52 -12.70 0.11 15.59
N ASP A 53 -13.44 -0.56 14.68
CA ASP A 53 -14.75 -1.15 14.96
C ASP A 53 -14.60 -2.54 15.60
N THR A 54 -13.50 -3.22 15.31
CA THR A 54 -13.25 -4.61 15.72
C THR A 54 -11.80 -4.79 16.12
N TYR A 55 -11.59 -5.49 17.22
CA TYR A 55 -10.29 -5.83 17.77
C TYR A 55 -10.02 -7.32 17.62
N ILE A 56 -8.87 -7.66 17.03
CA ILE A 56 -8.40 -9.03 16.83
C ILE A 56 -7.12 -9.19 17.62
N LYS A 57 -7.12 -10.07 18.59
CA LYS A 57 -5.94 -10.39 19.40
C LYS A 57 -5.43 -11.78 19.02
N LEU A 58 -4.32 -11.81 18.30
CA LEU A 58 -3.64 -13.05 17.92
C LEU A 58 -2.98 -13.71 19.12
N GLY A 59 -3.01 -15.04 19.16
CA GLY A 59 -2.43 -15.82 20.23
C GLY A 59 -2.51 -17.32 19.94
N THR A 60 -2.22 -18.15 20.95
CA THR A 60 -2.52 -19.59 20.90
C THR A 60 -4.02 -19.82 20.70
N GLU A 61 -4.82 -18.94 21.27
CA GLU A 61 -6.25 -18.77 21.01
C GLU A 61 -6.44 -17.34 20.54
N THR A 62 -6.75 -17.17 19.26
CA THR A 62 -7.08 -15.88 18.69
C THR A 62 -8.48 -15.47 19.10
N THR A 63 -8.65 -14.24 19.59
CA THR A 63 -9.95 -13.70 20.02
C THR A 63 -10.35 -12.50 19.18
N ILE A 64 -11.65 -12.32 18.99
CA ILE A 64 -12.26 -11.22 18.24
C ILE A 64 -13.27 -10.52 19.12
N GLU A 65 -13.14 -9.20 19.25
CA GLU A 65 -14.11 -8.32 19.91
C GLU A 65 -14.63 -7.34 18.86
N GLY A 66 -15.91 -7.44 18.53
CA GLY A 66 -16.56 -6.68 17.46
C GLY A 66 -17.26 -7.59 16.46
N GLN A 67 -17.40 -7.10 15.23
CA GLN A 67 -18.15 -7.80 14.16
C GLN A 67 -17.37 -7.76 12.83
N GLY A 68 -17.81 -8.60 11.88
CA GLY A 68 -17.27 -8.60 10.52
C GLY A 68 -16.00 -9.41 10.32
N ALA A 69 -15.54 -10.09 11.36
CA ALA A 69 -14.47 -11.08 11.30
C ALA A 69 -14.84 -12.34 12.05
N GLU A 70 -14.26 -13.45 11.63
CA GLU A 70 -14.39 -14.76 12.26
C GLU A 70 -13.04 -15.45 12.32
N VAL A 71 -12.87 -16.39 13.24
CA VAL A 71 -11.62 -17.15 13.39
C VAL A 71 -11.88 -18.65 13.40
N SER A 72 -11.07 -19.38 12.66
CA SER A 72 -11.01 -20.84 12.66
C SER A 72 -9.58 -21.29 12.50
N ASN A 73 -9.07 -22.11 13.45
CA ASN A 73 -7.70 -22.63 13.42
C ASN A 73 -6.63 -21.54 13.19
N ASN A 74 -6.67 -20.45 13.95
CA ASN A 74 -5.79 -19.28 13.83
C ASN A 74 -5.84 -18.57 12.46
N LYS A 75 -6.78 -18.92 11.60
CA LYS A 75 -7.10 -18.22 10.38
C LYS A 75 -8.24 -17.24 10.68
N VAL A 76 -7.95 -15.95 10.60
CA VAL A 76 -8.93 -14.87 10.74
C VAL A 76 -9.44 -14.51 9.35
N THR A 77 -10.75 -14.52 9.16
CA THR A 77 -11.40 -14.07 7.91
C THR A 77 -12.24 -12.84 8.18
N ILE A 78 -11.89 -11.74 7.53
CA ILE A 78 -12.62 -10.46 7.55
C ILE A 78 -13.57 -10.46 6.36
N THR A 79 -14.88 -10.35 6.63
CA THR A 79 -15.93 -10.51 5.61
C THR A 79 -16.77 -9.24 5.39
N LYS A 80 -16.48 -8.15 6.11
CA LYS A 80 -17.26 -6.91 6.00
C LYS A 80 -16.34 -5.68 5.93
N VAL A 81 -16.90 -4.61 5.35
CA VAL A 81 -16.34 -3.26 5.47
C VAL A 81 -16.15 -2.90 6.94
N GLY A 82 -15.05 -2.19 7.27
CA GLY A 82 -14.78 -1.73 8.63
C GLY A 82 -13.30 -1.51 8.90
N THR A 83 -13.02 -1.11 10.14
CA THR A 83 -11.67 -0.87 10.66
C THR A 83 -11.33 -1.92 11.71
N TYR A 84 -10.32 -2.72 11.45
CA TYR A 84 -9.91 -3.87 12.24
C TYR A 84 -8.54 -3.63 12.86
N SER A 85 -8.44 -3.56 14.18
CA SER A 85 -7.16 -3.51 14.88
C SER A 85 -6.67 -4.91 15.22
N VAL A 86 -5.49 -5.25 14.72
CA VAL A 86 -4.87 -6.56 14.96
C VAL A 86 -3.62 -6.37 15.80
N SER A 87 -3.50 -7.19 16.86
CA SER A 87 -2.36 -7.20 17.78
C SER A 87 -1.99 -8.60 18.20
N GLY A 88 -0.78 -8.76 18.75
CA GLY A 88 -0.33 -10.02 19.33
C GLY A 88 0.45 -10.90 18.37
N LYS A 89 0.70 -12.15 18.79
CA LYS A 89 1.60 -13.07 18.08
C LYS A 89 0.92 -14.40 17.81
N VAL A 90 1.11 -14.91 16.59
CA VAL A 90 0.70 -16.27 16.20
C VAL A 90 1.84 -16.97 15.45
N GLU A 91 2.18 -18.20 15.90
CA GLU A 91 3.27 -18.98 15.31
C GLU A 91 2.89 -19.65 13.97
N ASP A 92 1.60 -19.90 13.76
CA ASP A 92 1.05 -20.37 12.50
C ASP A 92 -0.39 -19.87 12.37
N GLY A 93 -0.58 -18.81 11.60
CA GLY A 93 -1.87 -18.17 11.42
C GLY A 93 -1.91 -17.30 10.18
N GLN A 94 -3.11 -16.83 9.85
CA GLN A 94 -3.35 -16.07 8.63
C GLN A 94 -4.46 -15.04 8.86
N ILE A 95 -4.33 -13.88 8.22
CA ILE A 95 -5.41 -12.90 8.09
C ILE A 95 -5.85 -12.89 6.63
N ILE A 96 -7.11 -13.21 6.39
CA ILE A 96 -7.74 -13.14 5.08
C ILE A 96 -8.76 -12.01 5.09
N VAL A 97 -8.72 -11.16 4.09
CA VAL A 97 -9.77 -10.20 3.77
C VAL A 97 -10.55 -10.75 2.59
N ASP A 98 -11.80 -11.12 2.82
CA ASP A 98 -12.74 -11.62 1.82
C ASP A 98 -14.08 -10.88 1.97
N ALA A 99 -14.03 -9.56 1.73
CA ALA A 99 -15.15 -8.63 1.85
C ALA A 99 -15.85 -8.42 0.49
N GLY A 100 -16.79 -7.49 0.41
CA GLY A 100 -17.46 -7.14 -0.84
C GLY A 100 -16.55 -6.35 -1.79
N LYS A 101 -16.80 -6.48 -3.10
CA LYS A 101 -16.05 -5.76 -4.16
C LYS A 101 -16.14 -4.22 -4.07
N GLU A 102 -17.10 -3.71 -3.33
CA GLU A 102 -17.26 -2.27 -3.08
C GLU A 102 -16.75 -1.85 -1.69
N ASP A 103 -16.28 -2.81 -0.89
CA ASP A 103 -15.91 -2.58 0.50
C ASP A 103 -14.44 -2.15 0.63
N LYS A 104 -14.20 -1.03 1.32
CA LYS A 104 -12.87 -0.68 1.81
C LYS A 104 -12.66 -1.32 3.18
N VAL A 105 -11.55 -2.03 3.36
CA VAL A 105 -11.17 -2.66 4.63
C VAL A 105 -9.90 -2.02 5.15
N TYR A 106 -9.95 -1.53 6.39
CA TYR A 106 -8.80 -0.95 7.09
C TYR A 106 -8.26 -1.97 8.09
N LEU A 107 -7.01 -2.35 7.93
CA LEU A 107 -6.30 -3.29 8.78
C LEU A 107 -5.20 -2.56 9.54
N ILE A 108 -5.41 -2.25 10.81
CA ILE A 108 -4.43 -1.62 11.69
C ILE A 108 -3.53 -2.71 12.28
N LEU A 109 -2.26 -2.73 11.89
CA LEU A 109 -1.24 -3.57 12.50
C LEU A 109 -0.71 -2.87 13.76
N ASN A 110 -1.08 -3.39 14.91
CA ASN A 110 -0.80 -2.81 16.22
C ASN A 110 0.08 -3.73 17.07
N GLY A 111 1.31 -3.94 16.61
CA GLY A 111 2.27 -4.83 17.28
C GLY A 111 1.98 -6.29 17.01
N VAL A 112 1.97 -6.69 15.74
CA VAL A 112 1.74 -8.07 15.33
C VAL A 112 3.04 -8.81 15.04
N ASP A 113 3.05 -10.12 15.32
CA ASP A 113 4.05 -11.07 14.83
C ASP A 113 3.32 -12.29 14.26
N ILE A 114 3.20 -12.33 12.93
CA ILE A 114 2.42 -13.34 12.21
C ILE A 114 3.37 -14.21 11.41
N ASN A 115 3.38 -15.50 11.72
CA ASN A 115 4.01 -16.52 10.91
C ASN A 115 2.92 -17.37 10.25
N CYS A 116 3.12 -17.75 8.99
CA CYS A 116 2.22 -18.66 8.27
C CYS A 116 3.02 -19.76 7.59
N SER A 117 2.64 -21.01 7.86
CA SER A 117 3.43 -22.18 7.43
C SER A 117 3.20 -22.57 5.97
N ASN A 118 2.10 -22.14 5.35
CA ASN A 118 1.66 -22.70 4.07
C ASN A 118 0.98 -21.71 3.10
N SER A 119 0.97 -20.42 3.44
CA SER A 119 0.35 -19.38 2.60
C SER A 119 0.88 -17.99 2.97
N ALA A 120 0.32 -16.95 2.35
CA ALA A 120 0.52 -15.56 2.73
C ALA A 120 -0.03 -15.30 4.13
N PRO A 121 0.76 -14.79 5.09
CA PRO A 121 0.26 -14.37 6.40
C PRO A 121 -0.86 -13.33 6.33
N ILE A 122 -0.80 -12.40 5.37
CA ILE A 122 -1.87 -11.44 5.06
C ILE A 122 -2.28 -11.61 3.60
N TYR A 123 -3.54 -11.99 3.39
CA TYR A 123 -4.10 -12.24 2.07
C TYR A 123 -5.41 -11.48 1.87
N VAL A 124 -5.38 -10.46 1.02
CA VAL A 124 -6.59 -9.79 0.53
C VAL A 124 -7.09 -10.54 -0.68
N LYS A 125 -8.13 -11.36 -0.48
CA LYS A 125 -8.74 -12.22 -1.48
C LYS A 125 -9.80 -11.46 -2.27
N ASN A 126 -10.52 -10.55 -1.61
CA ASN A 126 -11.57 -9.74 -2.21
C ASN A 126 -11.86 -8.49 -1.35
N ALA A 127 -11.80 -7.33 -1.97
CA ALA A 127 -12.21 -6.04 -1.43
C ALA A 127 -12.28 -5.02 -2.57
N LYS A 128 -12.84 -3.82 -2.37
CA LYS A 128 -12.56 -2.69 -3.26
C LYS A 128 -11.12 -2.23 -3.09
N LYS A 129 -10.69 -2.12 -1.84
CA LYS A 129 -9.34 -1.71 -1.44
C LYS A 129 -9.04 -2.17 -0.03
N ALA A 130 -7.84 -2.66 0.21
CA ALA A 130 -7.32 -2.88 1.55
C ALA A 130 -6.33 -1.77 1.94
N ILE A 131 -6.53 -1.18 3.12
CA ILE A 131 -5.63 -0.19 3.69
C ILE A 131 -4.95 -0.81 4.91
N ILE A 132 -3.64 -1.04 4.81
CA ILE A 132 -2.82 -1.54 5.92
C ILE A 132 -2.22 -0.34 6.64
N SER A 133 -2.63 -0.10 7.88
CA SER A 133 -2.15 0.99 8.73
C SER A 133 -1.16 0.47 9.77
N LEU A 134 0.02 1.06 9.82
CA LEU A 134 1.06 0.75 10.80
C LEU A 134 0.88 1.66 12.00
N ALA A 135 0.38 1.13 13.13
CA ALA A 135 0.13 1.91 14.33
C ALA A 135 1.42 2.55 14.86
N GLU A 136 1.33 3.79 15.30
CA GLU A 136 2.48 4.55 15.79
C GLU A 136 3.18 3.85 16.96
N GLY A 137 4.51 3.85 16.93
CA GLY A 137 5.34 3.27 17.99
C GLY A 137 5.33 1.74 18.06
N THR A 138 4.71 1.06 17.08
CA THR A 138 4.65 -0.40 17.04
C THR A 138 5.65 -1.02 16.07
N GLU A 139 6.04 -2.26 16.34
CA GLU A 139 6.79 -3.11 15.44
C GLU A 139 5.91 -4.27 15.00
N ASN A 140 5.82 -4.48 13.69
CA ASN A 140 4.99 -5.51 13.07
C ASN A 140 5.87 -6.43 12.24
N ASN A 141 5.78 -7.74 12.47
CA ASN A 141 6.56 -8.75 11.77
C ASN A 141 5.65 -9.71 11.03
N ILE A 142 5.90 -9.90 9.75
CA ILE A 142 5.15 -10.78 8.88
C ILE A 142 6.13 -11.73 8.23
N THR A 143 5.96 -13.03 8.46
CA THR A 143 6.89 -14.05 7.97
C THR A 143 6.11 -15.21 7.33
N ASP A 144 6.44 -15.54 6.09
CA ASP A 144 5.93 -16.74 5.42
C ASP A 144 6.99 -17.87 5.41
N ARG A 145 6.61 -19.02 4.86
CA ARG A 145 7.47 -20.16 4.65
C ARG A 145 7.87 -20.33 3.19
N GLU A 146 8.82 -21.24 2.93
CA GLU A 146 9.37 -21.47 1.60
C GLU A 146 8.39 -22.13 0.61
N THR A 147 7.30 -22.71 1.10
CA THR A 147 6.32 -23.44 0.29
C THR A 147 4.90 -23.01 0.64
N TYR A 148 4.09 -22.84 -0.41
CA TYR A 148 2.65 -22.55 -0.27
C TYR A 148 1.82 -23.73 -0.70
N VAL A 149 0.64 -23.87 -0.08
CA VAL A 149 -0.41 -24.81 -0.49
C VAL A 149 -1.55 -23.98 -1.07
N PHE A 150 -1.83 -24.17 -2.33
CA PHE A 150 -2.86 -23.43 -3.03
C PHE A 150 -4.20 -24.16 -2.94
N GLU A 151 -5.29 -23.40 -2.73
CA GLU A 151 -6.66 -23.93 -2.78
C GLU A 151 -7.03 -24.35 -4.22
N ASP A 152 -6.46 -23.66 -5.22
CA ASP A 152 -6.59 -23.96 -6.64
C ASP A 152 -5.18 -24.17 -7.23
N GLU A 153 -4.87 -25.39 -7.62
CA GLU A 153 -3.56 -25.77 -8.18
C GLU A 153 -3.24 -25.07 -9.52
N SER A 154 -4.26 -24.50 -10.20
CA SER A 154 -4.07 -23.70 -11.41
C SER A 154 -3.72 -22.25 -11.11
N SER A 155 -3.85 -21.80 -9.86
CA SER A 155 -3.57 -20.44 -9.41
C SER A 155 -2.14 -20.32 -8.85
N ASN A 156 -1.49 -19.20 -9.14
CA ASN A 156 -0.23 -18.82 -8.50
C ASN A 156 -0.43 -17.78 -7.39
N ASP A 157 -1.67 -17.55 -6.96
CA ASP A 157 -2.04 -16.58 -5.93
C ASP A 157 -2.48 -17.29 -4.64
N PRO A 158 -2.03 -16.79 -3.47
CA PRO A 158 -1.13 -15.65 -3.25
C PRO A 158 0.33 -15.96 -3.59
N ASN A 159 1.10 -14.94 -3.98
CA ASN A 159 2.52 -15.10 -4.33
C ASN A 159 3.45 -14.13 -3.59
N ALA A 160 3.04 -13.64 -2.42
CA ALA A 160 3.79 -12.76 -1.56
C ALA A 160 3.40 -12.96 -0.09
N ALA A 161 4.26 -12.56 0.85
CA ALA A 161 3.93 -12.62 2.28
C ALA A 161 2.78 -11.69 2.68
N ILE A 162 2.71 -10.51 2.05
CA ILE A 162 1.51 -9.66 2.07
C ILE A 162 1.01 -9.57 0.63
N PHE A 163 -0.16 -10.12 0.39
CA PHE A 163 -0.69 -10.24 -0.96
C PHE A 163 -2.11 -9.69 -1.06
N SER A 164 -2.38 -8.91 -2.11
CA SER A 164 -3.72 -8.44 -2.46
C SER A 164 -4.07 -8.79 -3.91
N LYS A 165 -5.29 -9.23 -4.12
CA LYS A 165 -5.88 -9.35 -5.48
C LYS A 165 -6.39 -8.02 -6.01
N ASP A 166 -6.70 -7.10 -5.11
CA ASP A 166 -7.30 -5.81 -5.41
C ASP A 166 -6.36 -4.67 -4.94
N ASP A 167 -6.76 -3.42 -5.07
CA ASP A 167 -5.99 -2.26 -4.64
C ASP A 167 -5.51 -2.37 -3.19
N MET A 168 -4.25 -2.02 -2.94
CA MET A 168 -3.68 -2.00 -1.61
C MET A 168 -2.96 -0.68 -1.33
N THR A 169 -3.17 -0.15 -0.11
CA THR A 169 -2.44 1.03 0.37
C THR A 169 -1.81 0.75 1.72
N ILE A 170 -0.56 1.17 1.92
CA ILE A 170 0.13 1.11 3.23
C ILE A 170 0.30 2.53 3.75
N ILE A 171 -0.09 2.75 5.00
CA ILE A 171 -0.02 4.04 5.71
C ILE A 171 0.49 3.87 7.14
N GLY A 172 0.70 4.98 7.84
CA GLY A 172 1.06 5.01 9.26
C GLY A 172 2.54 5.27 9.51
N SER A 173 2.94 5.32 10.78
CA SER A 173 4.31 5.65 11.20
C SER A 173 5.03 4.50 11.92
N GLY A 174 4.33 3.40 12.18
CA GLY A 174 4.90 2.19 12.77
C GLY A 174 5.92 1.51 11.86
N LYS A 175 6.57 0.49 12.39
CA LYS A 175 7.55 -0.33 11.67
C LYS A 175 6.89 -1.61 11.15
N LEU A 176 7.18 -1.97 9.91
CA LEU A 176 6.79 -3.22 9.28
C LEU A 176 8.04 -3.96 8.78
N THR A 177 8.24 -5.18 9.24
CA THR A 177 9.26 -6.09 8.70
C THR A 177 8.57 -7.26 8.03
N VAL A 178 8.87 -7.47 6.75
CA VAL A 178 8.33 -8.58 5.95
C VAL A 178 9.48 -9.52 5.59
N ASN A 179 9.36 -10.78 5.98
CA ASN A 179 10.29 -11.85 5.63
C ASN A 179 9.59 -12.84 4.70
N ALA A 180 9.75 -12.64 3.40
CA ALA A 180 9.13 -13.45 2.37
C ALA A 180 10.09 -14.54 1.88
N ASN A 181 9.91 -15.72 2.44
CA ASN A 181 10.74 -16.89 2.15
C ASN A 181 10.25 -17.68 0.94
N TYR A 182 8.99 -17.48 0.53
CA TYR A 182 8.42 -18.13 -0.65
C TYR A 182 8.80 -17.40 -1.94
N ASN A 183 8.36 -16.14 -2.09
CA ASN A 183 8.50 -15.43 -3.36
C ASN A 183 8.64 -13.91 -3.13
N ASN A 184 7.60 -13.11 -3.40
CA ASN A 184 7.65 -11.66 -3.26
C ASN A 184 7.37 -11.23 -1.81
N GLY A 185 7.84 -10.04 -1.44
CA GLY A 185 7.57 -9.48 -0.12
C GLY A 185 6.15 -8.97 0.02
N ILE A 186 5.85 -7.90 -0.68
CA ILE A 186 4.53 -7.25 -0.70
C ILE A 186 4.07 -7.18 -2.16
N ALA A 187 2.87 -7.68 -2.47
CA ALA A 187 2.38 -7.65 -3.83
C ALA A 187 0.89 -7.32 -3.92
N SER A 188 0.52 -6.62 -4.99
CA SER A 188 -0.86 -6.41 -5.41
C SER A 188 -1.03 -6.82 -6.88
N ASN A 189 -2.13 -7.50 -7.18
CA ASN A 189 -2.55 -7.77 -8.56
C ASN A 189 -3.25 -6.58 -9.22
N ASP A 190 -3.27 -5.44 -8.53
CA ASP A 190 -3.81 -4.17 -9.01
C ASP A 190 -2.84 -3.05 -8.60
N ASN A 191 -3.31 -1.90 -8.14
CA ASN A 191 -2.46 -0.80 -7.69
C ASN A 191 -1.92 -1.04 -6.28
N LEU A 192 -0.65 -0.71 -6.07
CA LEU A 192 -0.01 -0.68 -4.77
C LEU A 192 0.44 0.74 -4.45
N LYS A 193 -0.10 1.32 -3.37
CA LYS A 193 0.32 2.63 -2.88
C LYS A 193 1.02 2.49 -1.53
N ILE A 194 2.17 3.15 -1.35
CA ILE A 194 2.81 3.36 -0.06
C ILE A 194 2.76 4.85 0.23
N GLN A 195 1.94 5.23 1.18
CA GLN A 195 1.73 6.61 1.55
C GLN A 195 2.69 7.04 2.66
N SER A 196 3.06 6.12 3.55
CA SER A 196 4.01 6.34 4.66
C SER A 196 4.39 5.00 5.30
N GLY A 197 5.34 5.01 6.26
CA GLY A 197 5.74 3.86 7.07
C GLY A 197 7.24 3.64 7.11
N ASN A 198 7.70 2.88 8.12
CA ASN A 198 9.07 2.36 8.19
C ASN A 198 9.04 0.88 7.78
N ILE A 199 9.36 0.60 6.52
CA ILE A 199 9.13 -0.71 5.91
C ILE A 199 10.46 -1.37 5.58
N ILE A 200 10.66 -2.59 6.09
CA ILE A 200 11.80 -3.44 5.76
C ILE A 200 11.26 -4.70 5.07
N VAL A 201 11.72 -4.98 3.87
CA VAL A 201 11.31 -6.16 3.11
C VAL A 201 12.53 -7.02 2.80
N ASN A 202 12.50 -8.26 3.26
CA ASN A 202 13.44 -9.31 2.88
C ASN A 202 12.69 -10.31 2.01
N ALA A 203 13.06 -10.47 0.73
CA ALA A 203 12.31 -11.29 -0.20
C ALA A 203 13.17 -12.24 -1.01
N LYS A 204 12.64 -13.44 -1.26
CA LYS A 204 13.31 -14.45 -2.10
C LYS A 204 13.30 -14.09 -3.59
N ASN A 205 12.30 -13.30 -4.01
CA ASN A 205 12.18 -12.76 -5.38
C ASN A 205 12.09 -11.24 -5.31
N ASN A 206 10.99 -10.62 -5.77
CA ASN A 206 10.86 -9.15 -5.74
C ASN A 206 10.46 -8.66 -4.35
N GLY A 207 10.97 -7.49 -3.98
CA GLY A 207 10.62 -6.88 -2.70
C GLY A 207 9.18 -6.41 -2.68
N ILE A 208 8.85 -5.44 -3.53
CA ILE A 208 7.52 -4.84 -3.65
C ILE A 208 7.07 -4.94 -5.10
N LYS A 209 5.84 -5.45 -5.32
CA LYS A 209 5.30 -5.65 -6.65
C LYS A 209 3.88 -5.10 -6.76
N GLY A 210 3.64 -4.23 -7.75
CA GLY A 210 2.31 -3.83 -8.19
C GLY A 210 2.09 -4.32 -9.61
N LYS A 211 0.94 -4.92 -9.92
CA LYS A 211 0.70 -5.34 -11.30
C LYS A 211 0.48 -4.12 -12.19
N ASP A 212 -0.40 -3.23 -11.81
CA ASP A 212 -0.73 -2.07 -12.62
C ASP A 212 0.18 -0.87 -12.29
N CYS A 213 0.37 -0.57 -11.01
CA CYS A 213 1.16 0.58 -10.60
C CYS A 213 1.73 0.39 -9.20
N ILE A 214 2.91 0.96 -8.96
CA ILE A 214 3.46 1.24 -7.62
C ILE A 214 3.56 2.75 -7.47
N ASN A 215 2.93 3.29 -6.43
CA ASN A 215 3.00 4.69 -6.08
C ASN A 215 3.53 4.86 -4.65
N VAL A 216 4.71 5.44 -4.51
CA VAL A 216 5.31 5.76 -3.20
C VAL A 216 5.31 7.27 -3.04
N THR A 217 4.57 7.77 -2.04
CA THR A 217 4.48 9.21 -1.78
C THR A 217 5.35 9.65 -0.61
N ASP A 218 5.57 8.77 0.38
CA ASP A 218 6.43 9.01 1.54
C ASP A 218 6.80 7.68 2.20
N GLY A 219 7.67 7.69 3.21
CA GLY A 219 8.08 6.55 4.01
C GLY A 219 9.57 6.25 3.93
N ASN A 220 10.04 5.43 4.85
CA ASN A 220 11.40 4.91 4.88
C ASN A 220 11.36 3.42 4.50
N ILE A 221 11.85 3.08 3.31
CA ILE A 221 11.72 1.73 2.74
C ILE A 221 13.11 1.15 2.49
N THR A 222 13.36 0.01 3.13
CA THR A 222 14.57 -0.79 2.91
C THR A 222 14.20 -2.13 2.31
N ILE A 223 14.79 -2.49 1.18
CA ILE A 223 14.48 -3.73 0.48
C ILE A 223 15.77 -4.55 0.28
N ASN A 224 15.71 -5.80 0.74
CA ASN A 224 16.70 -6.84 0.45
C ASN A 224 16.00 -7.94 -0.34
N SER A 225 16.16 -7.96 -1.64
CA SER A 225 15.52 -8.94 -2.53
C SER A 225 16.53 -9.58 -3.47
N LYS A 226 16.23 -10.82 -3.92
CA LYS A 226 17.06 -11.49 -4.94
C LYS A 226 16.63 -11.10 -6.36
N GLY A 227 15.37 -10.67 -6.53
CA GLY A 227 14.85 -10.10 -7.76
C GLY A 227 14.88 -8.57 -7.71
N ASP A 228 13.87 -7.95 -8.31
CA ASP A 228 13.74 -6.50 -8.33
C ASP A 228 13.37 -5.96 -6.95
N GLY A 229 13.94 -4.81 -6.56
CA GLY A 229 13.52 -4.12 -5.33
C GLY A 229 12.04 -3.73 -5.40
N MET A 230 11.67 -3.02 -6.47
CA MET A 230 10.29 -2.67 -6.80
C MET A 230 10.01 -2.98 -8.27
N LYS A 231 8.83 -3.56 -8.57
CA LYS A 231 8.45 -3.99 -9.91
C LYS A 231 6.98 -3.71 -10.21
N ALA A 232 6.71 -3.01 -11.30
CA ALA A 232 5.37 -2.90 -11.89
C ALA A 232 5.35 -3.71 -13.21
N ASP A 233 4.30 -4.52 -13.42
CA ASP A 233 4.22 -5.42 -14.59
C ASP A 233 3.35 -4.87 -15.73
N ASN A 234 2.67 -3.74 -15.55
CA ASN A 234 1.79 -3.19 -16.59
C ASN A 234 2.61 -2.72 -17.79
N THR A 235 2.53 -3.49 -18.88
CA THR A 235 3.19 -3.19 -20.15
C THR A 235 2.29 -2.48 -21.16
N THR A 236 1.03 -2.19 -20.80
CA THR A 236 0.05 -1.59 -21.73
C THR A 236 0.04 -0.08 -21.71
N ASP A 237 0.63 0.54 -20.69
CA ASP A 237 0.86 1.99 -20.63
C ASP A 237 2.31 2.30 -21.00
N ASP A 238 2.56 2.64 -22.25
CA ASP A 238 3.89 3.03 -22.77
C ASP A 238 4.53 4.22 -22.01
N ASN A 239 3.81 4.83 -21.05
CA ASN A 239 4.24 5.98 -20.25
C ASN A 239 4.33 5.72 -18.73
N ALA A 240 4.07 4.52 -18.25
CA ALA A 240 4.09 4.20 -16.81
C ALA A 240 5.32 3.38 -16.42
N SER A 241 6.53 3.88 -16.71
CA SER A 241 7.72 3.26 -16.15
C SER A 241 7.91 3.67 -14.67
N VAL A 242 8.31 2.73 -13.82
CA VAL A 242 8.70 2.99 -12.43
C VAL A 242 9.77 4.10 -12.34
N SER A 243 10.60 4.26 -13.38
CA SER A 243 11.67 5.26 -13.46
C SER A 243 11.17 6.70 -13.49
N ASP A 244 10.05 6.99 -14.13
CA ASP A 244 9.55 8.36 -14.28
C ASP A 244 8.84 8.86 -13.01
N ARG A 245 8.37 7.94 -12.14
CA ARG A 245 7.75 8.27 -10.87
C ARG A 245 8.73 8.28 -9.68
N LEU A 246 9.85 7.55 -9.78
CA LEU A 246 10.93 7.61 -8.80
C LEU A 246 11.71 8.94 -8.84
N SER A 247 11.70 9.66 -9.95
CA SER A 247 12.39 10.96 -10.08
C SER A 247 11.81 12.06 -9.19
N THR A 248 10.63 11.86 -8.63
CA THR A 248 9.97 12.80 -7.71
C THR A 248 10.20 12.49 -6.23
N LEU A 249 10.89 11.39 -5.92
CA LEU A 249 11.18 11.02 -4.53
C LEU A 249 12.43 11.74 -4.02
N PRO A 250 12.45 12.18 -2.75
CA PRO A 250 13.63 12.80 -2.15
C PRO A 250 14.83 11.84 -2.23
N SER A 251 15.99 12.37 -2.61
CA SER A 251 17.24 11.61 -2.66
C SER A 251 17.59 11.09 -1.26
N GLY A 252 17.50 9.80 -1.03
CA GLY A 252 17.80 9.14 0.26
C GLY A 252 16.80 8.05 0.65
N LEU A 253 15.74 7.85 -0.12
CA LEU A 253 14.67 6.89 0.22
C LEU A 253 15.07 5.42 -0.03
N PHE A 254 16.12 5.16 -0.83
CA PHE A 254 16.56 3.81 -1.15
C PHE A 254 18.03 3.63 -0.77
N GLN A 255 18.31 2.76 0.20
CA GLN A 255 19.64 2.18 0.39
C GLN A 255 19.64 0.77 -0.22
N LYS A 256 20.65 0.53 -1.06
CA LYS A 256 20.93 -0.81 -1.63
C LYS A 256 21.57 -1.70 -0.57
#